data_45d29681b799c09ce1127fbc5cb319d0
#
_entry.id   45d29681b799c09ce1127fbc5cb319d0
#
_cell.length_a   1.000
_cell.length_b   1.000
_cell.length_c   1.000
_cell.angle_alpha   90.00
_cell.angle_beta   90.00
_cell.angle_gamma   90.00
#
_symmetry.space_group_name_H-M   'P 1'
#
loop_
_entity.id
_entity.type
_entity.pdbx_description
1 polymer ?
#
loop_
_entity_poly.entity_id
_entity_poly.type
_entity_poly.pdbx_seq_one_letter_code
_entity_poly.pdbx_strand_id
1 'polypeptide(L)'
;MEVQLFENVEPDPSVETVMRGAAAMREFQPDWIVAMGGGSPIDAAKAMWIKYEYPDCTFEDMCKVFGIPELRKKAHFCAISSTSGTATEVTAFSIITDYDKGIKYPIADFEITPDVAIVDPDLAETMPQKLTAHTGMDALTHAIEAYVSTANCAYTCLLYTSPSPRDA
;
A
#
# COMPACT_ATOMS: atom_id res chain seq x y z
N MET A 1 15.73 13.61 16.30
CA MET A 1 14.81 12.63 15.69
C MET A 1 15.62 11.35 15.49
N GLU A 2 15.18 10.26 16.07
CA GLU A 2 15.78 8.94 15.82
C GLU A 2 15.08 8.31 14.63
N VAL A 3 15.85 7.59 13.81
CA VAL A 3 15.34 6.93 12.60
C VAL A 3 15.93 5.53 12.53
N GLN A 4 15.07 4.55 12.26
CA GLN A 4 15.49 3.18 11.95
C GLN A 4 15.05 2.81 10.54
N LEU A 5 15.98 2.31 9.75
CA LEU A 5 15.71 1.81 8.41
C LEU A 5 15.35 0.32 8.46
N PHE A 6 14.24 -0.04 7.78
CA PHE A 6 13.88 -1.41 7.45
C PHE A 6 13.88 -1.56 5.92
N GLU A 7 14.66 -2.50 5.42
CA GLU A 7 14.89 -2.66 3.98
C GLU A 7 14.73 -4.13 3.53
N ASN A 8 14.91 -4.37 2.25
CA ASN A 8 14.82 -5.69 1.62
C ASN A 8 13.40 -6.28 1.66
N VAL A 9 12.40 -5.43 1.32
CA VAL A 9 11.05 -5.91 1.04
C VAL A 9 11.00 -6.42 -0.39
N GLU A 10 10.70 -7.70 -0.55
CA GLU A 10 10.58 -8.38 -1.83
C GLU A 10 9.32 -7.97 -2.60
N PRO A 11 9.29 -8.10 -3.93
CA PRO A 11 8.05 -8.06 -4.70
C PRO A 11 7.05 -9.12 -4.20
N ASP A 12 5.76 -8.82 -4.19
CA ASP A 12 4.72 -9.65 -3.57
C ASP A 12 5.07 -10.01 -2.12
N PRO A 13 5.07 -9.04 -1.19
CA PRO A 13 5.64 -9.17 0.14
C PRO A 13 5.05 -10.34 0.93
N SER A 14 5.93 -11.05 1.63
CA SER A 14 5.57 -12.24 2.39
C SER A 14 5.04 -11.92 3.80
N VAL A 15 4.30 -12.88 4.35
CA VAL A 15 3.92 -12.89 5.78
C VAL A 15 5.16 -12.76 6.67
N GLU A 16 6.26 -13.45 6.34
CA GLU A 16 7.52 -13.43 7.09
C GLU A 16 8.12 -12.03 7.13
N THR A 17 8.15 -11.34 6.00
CA THR A 17 8.65 -9.96 5.92
C THR A 17 7.79 -9.02 6.75
N VAL A 18 6.47 -9.15 6.69
CA VAL A 18 5.55 -8.36 7.53
C VAL A 18 5.81 -8.62 9.02
N MET A 19 5.95 -9.88 9.44
CA MET A 19 6.20 -10.22 10.84
C MET A 19 7.55 -9.72 11.34
N ARG A 20 8.59 -9.78 10.49
CA ARG A 20 9.93 -9.24 10.78
C ARG A 20 9.89 -7.72 10.95
N GLY A 21 9.21 -6.99 10.05
CA GLY A 21 9.07 -5.55 10.15
C GLY A 21 8.25 -5.12 11.37
N ALA A 22 7.14 -5.79 11.65
CA ALA A 22 6.37 -5.53 12.84
C ALA A 22 7.14 -5.80 14.15
N ALA A 23 8.05 -6.79 14.15
CA ALA A 23 8.93 -7.03 15.29
C ALA A 23 9.92 -5.86 15.48
N ALA A 24 10.54 -5.39 14.39
CA ALA A 24 11.43 -4.21 14.43
C ALA A 24 10.68 -2.96 14.91
N MET A 25 9.45 -2.73 14.46
CA MET A 25 8.63 -1.62 14.94
C MET A 25 8.31 -1.72 16.44
N ARG A 26 8.05 -2.93 16.95
CA ARG A 26 7.81 -3.12 18.40
C ARG A 26 9.04 -2.83 19.25
N GLU A 27 10.23 -3.09 18.72
CA GLU A 27 11.49 -2.80 19.40
C GLU A 27 11.80 -1.30 19.37
N PHE A 28 11.69 -0.67 18.20
CA PHE A 28 12.01 0.75 18.00
C PHE A 28 10.92 1.70 18.50
N GLN A 29 9.64 1.28 18.48
CA GLN A 29 8.46 2.05 18.88
C GLN A 29 8.30 3.38 18.12
N PRO A 30 8.23 3.36 16.77
CA PRO A 30 8.07 4.58 15.99
C PRO A 30 6.70 5.24 16.26
N ASP A 31 6.68 6.57 16.24
CA ASP A 31 5.47 7.40 16.19
C ASP A 31 5.07 7.77 14.74
N TRP A 32 5.99 7.59 13.79
CA TRP A 32 5.76 7.69 12.37
C TRP A 32 6.37 6.52 11.62
N ILE A 33 5.61 5.98 10.67
CA ILE A 33 6.04 4.99 9.69
C ILE A 33 6.13 5.69 8.35
N VAL A 34 7.31 5.71 7.74
CA VAL A 34 7.52 6.26 6.40
C VAL A 34 7.84 5.11 5.46
N ALA A 35 6.90 4.79 4.58
CA ALA A 35 7.05 3.75 3.57
C ALA A 35 7.39 4.38 2.22
N MET A 36 8.56 4.06 1.65
CA MET A 36 9.00 4.57 0.36
C MET A 36 9.23 3.43 -0.63
N GLY A 37 8.64 3.54 -1.81
CA GLY A 37 8.81 2.55 -2.89
C GLY A 37 7.60 2.43 -3.79
N GLY A 38 7.48 1.30 -4.48
CA GLY A 38 6.28 0.95 -5.25
C GLY A 38 5.19 0.31 -4.37
N GLY A 39 4.27 -0.44 -4.99
CA GLY A 39 3.18 -1.10 -4.29
C GLY A 39 3.65 -2.01 -3.15
N SER A 40 4.59 -2.91 -3.44
CA SER A 40 5.03 -3.96 -2.48
C SER A 40 5.60 -3.41 -1.16
N PRO A 41 6.54 -2.45 -1.14
CA PRO A 41 7.02 -1.88 0.12
C PRO A 41 5.94 -1.17 0.93
N ILE A 42 5.03 -0.44 0.26
CA ILE A 42 3.97 0.29 0.94
C ILE A 42 2.92 -0.68 1.47
N ASP A 43 2.54 -1.71 0.71
CA ASP A 43 1.63 -2.76 1.15
C ASP A 43 2.17 -3.52 2.36
N ALA A 44 3.46 -3.93 2.31
CA ALA A 44 4.12 -4.56 3.45
C ALA A 44 4.07 -3.65 4.69
N ALA A 45 4.40 -2.37 4.54
CA ALA A 45 4.43 -1.43 5.65
C ALA A 45 3.03 -1.21 6.27
N LYS A 46 1.95 -1.18 5.46
CA LYS A 46 0.57 -1.14 5.96
C LYS A 46 0.25 -2.36 6.83
N ALA A 47 0.59 -3.56 6.36
CA ALA A 47 0.39 -4.78 7.14
C ALA A 47 1.27 -4.83 8.40
N MET A 48 2.53 -4.36 8.31
CA MET A 48 3.41 -4.21 9.47
C MET A 48 2.82 -3.26 10.51
N TRP A 49 2.21 -2.15 10.06
CA TRP A 49 1.54 -1.18 10.94
C TRP A 49 0.40 -1.82 11.73
N ILE A 50 -0.46 -2.61 11.09
CA ILE A 50 -1.52 -3.35 11.79
C ILE A 50 -0.90 -4.27 12.86
N LYS A 51 0.12 -5.07 12.48
CA LYS A 51 0.79 -6.01 13.40
C LYS A 51 1.61 -5.32 14.49
N TYR A 52 2.02 -4.07 14.29
CA TYR A 52 2.68 -3.25 15.30
C TYR A 52 1.69 -2.78 16.36
N GLU A 53 0.53 -2.29 15.95
CA GLU A 53 -0.49 -1.80 16.89
C GLU A 53 -1.28 -2.94 17.53
N TYR A 54 -1.59 -3.99 16.75
CA TYR A 54 -2.38 -5.15 17.16
C TYR A 54 -1.66 -6.47 16.85
N PRO A 55 -0.70 -6.88 17.69
CA PRO A 55 0.10 -8.09 17.45
C PRO A 55 -0.72 -9.36 17.32
N ASP A 56 -1.85 -9.45 18.02
CA ASP A 56 -2.71 -10.64 18.06
C ASP A 56 -3.69 -10.72 16.87
N CYS A 57 -3.84 -9.64 16.08
CA CYS A 57 -4.67 -9.64 14.89
C CYS A 57 -4.10 -10.62 13.85
N THR A 58 -4.84 -11.64 13.47
CA THR A 58 -4.39 -12.63 12.46
C THR A 58 -4.51 -12.09 11.05
N PHE A 59 -3.81 -12.69 10.07
CA PHE A 59 -3.97 -12.30 8.67
C PHE A 59 -5.39 -12.59 8.16
N GLU A 60 -6.00 -13.66 8.66
CA GLU A 60 -7.39 -13.98 8.37
C GLU A 60 -8.36 -12.93 8.92
N ASP A 61 -8.07 -12.34 10.10
CA ASP A 61 -8.86 -11.24 10.65
C ASP A 61 -8.69 -9.97 9.82
N MET A 62 -7.48 -9.67 9.36
CA MET A 62 -7.20 -8.52 8.49
C MET A 62 -7.94 -8.58 7.15
N CYS A 63 -8.27 -9.79 6.65
CA CYS A 63 -9.02 -9.99 5.42
C CYS A 63 -10.53 -9.80 5.59
N LYS A 64 -11.04 -9.65 6.82
CA LYS A 64 -12.44 -9.29 7.05
C LYS A 64 -12.64 -7.83 6.67
N VAL A 65 -13.56 -7.57 5.76
CA VAL A 65 -13.85 -6.21 5.29
C VAL A 65 -14.27 -5.34 6.47
N PHE A 66 -13.59 -4.20 6.66
CA PHE A 66 -13.78 -3.29 7.80
C PHE A 66 -13.62 -3.97 9.16
N GLY A 67 -12.72 -4.96 9.24
CA GLY A 67 -12.46 -5.72 10.45
C GLY A 67 -11.21 -5.28 11.23
N ILE A 68 -10.45 -4.33 10.71
CA ILE A 68 -9.24 -3.81 11.36
C ILE A 68 -9.66 -2.83 12.47
N PRO A 69 -9.16 -3.02 13.70
CA PRO A 69 -9.39 -2.04 14.75
C PRO A 69 -8.77 -0.68 14.41
N GLU A 70 -9.29 0.40 15.01
CA GLU A 70 -8.82 1.75 14.83
C GLU A 70 -7.29 1.85 15.00
N LEU A 71 -6.59 2.24 13.93
CA LEU A 71 -5.16 2.49 13.93
C LEU A 71 -4.82 3.91 14.44
N ARG A 72 -3.55 4.31 14.33
CA ARG A 72 -3.03 5.63 14.77
C ARG A 72 -2.94 5.80 16.28
N LYS A 73 -2.97 4.68 17.02
CA LYS A 73 -2.78 4.70 18.48
C LYS A 73 -1.31 4.77 18.87
N LYS A 74 -0.44 4.23 18.03
CA LYS A 74 1.01 4.22 18.24
C LYS A 74 1.77 5.02 17.21
N ALA A 75 1.35 4.95 15.93
CA ALA A 75 2.06 5.60 14.84
C ALA A 75 1.12 6.13 13.76
N HIS A 76 1.54 7.19 13.10
CA HIS A 76 0.98 7.68 11.85
C HIS A 76 1.72 7.10 10.65
N PHE A 77 1.11 7.18 9.47
CA PHE A 77 1.64 6.56 8.26
C PHE A 77 1.81 7.57 7.12
N CYS A 78 3.04 7.66 6.60
CA CYS A 78 3.37 8.42 5.41
C CYS A 78 3.81 7.46 4.31
N ALA A 79 3.19 7.55 3.14
CA ALA A 79 3.58 6.80 1.95
C ALA A 79 4.22 7.72 0.91
N ILE A 80 5.37 7.29 0.36
CA ILE A 80 6.12 7.98 -0.68
C ILE A 80 6.23 7.03 -1.87
N SER A 81 5.46 7.29 -2.94
CA SER A 81 5.45 6.42 -4.11
C SER A 81 6.65 6.69 -5.02
N SER A 82 7.33 5.60 -5.43
CA SER A 82 8.38 5.64 -6.47
C SER A 82 7.95 4.97 -7.77
N THR A 83 6.68 4.60 -7.90
CA THR A 83 6.10 4.05 -9.11
C THR A 83 4.79 4.77 -9.45
N SER A 84 4.42 4.76 -10.73
CA SER A 84 3.15 5.31 -11.20
C SER A 84 2.26 4.17 -11.67
N GLY A 85 1.13 3.92 -10.98
CA GLY A 85 0.16 2.89 -11.38
C GLY A 85 -0.66 2.31 -10.24
N THR A 86 -0.03 1.74 -9.21
CA THR A 86 -0.71 1.03 -8.12
C THR A 86 -1.56 1.93 -7.21
N ALA A 87 -1.18 3.21 -7.10
CA ALA A 87 -1.83 4.20 -6.22
C ALA A 87 -1.95 3.75 -4.75
N THR A 88 -1.08 2.84 -4.30
CA THR A 88 -1.17 2.30 -2.93
C THR A 88 -0.94 3.37 -1.86
N GLU A 89 -0.29 4.48 -2.22
CA GLU A 89 -0.08 5.64 -1.34
C GLU A 89 -1.38 6.35 -0.95
N VAL A 90 -2.48 6.12 -1.68
CA VAL A 90 -3.79 6.72 -1.41
C VAL A 90 -4.91 5.69 -1.26
N THR A 91 -4.61 4.41 -1.28
CA THR A 91 -5.63 3.35 -1.22
C THR A 91 -5.78 2.72 0.16
N ALA A 92 -6.96 2.17 0.40
CA ALA A 92 -7.33 1.40 1.57
C ALA A 92 -7.04 -0.12 1.40
N PHE A 93 -6.02 -0.47 0.61
CA PHE A 93 -5.71 -1.86 0.25
C PHE A 93 -4.25 -2.19 0.53
N SER A 94 -4.00 -3.47 0.81
CA SER A 94 -2.68 -4.08 0.91
C SER A 94 -2.78 -5.56 0.58
N ILE A 95 -1.83 -6.10 -0.19
CA ILE A 95 -1.80 -7.51 -0.56
C ILE A 95 -0.54 -8.16 -0.02
N ILE A 96 -0.72 -9.19 0.80
CA ILE A 96 0.38 -9.95 1.41
C ILE A 96 0.29 -11.41 0.97
N THR A 97 1.41 -12.02 0.66
CA THR A 97 1.49 -13.40 0.17
C THR A 97 1.96 -14.34 1.28
N ASP A 98 1.19 -15.39 1.52
CA ASP A 98 1.62 -16.54 2.31
C ASP A 98 2.15 -17.61 1.34
N TYR A 99 3.47 -17.69 1.22
CA TYR A 99 4.12 -18.61 0.30
C TYR A 99 4.03 -20.07 0.76
N ASP A 100 3.92 -20.32 2.06
CA ASP A 100 3.79 -21.66 2.62
C ASP A 100 2.42 -22.26 2.29
N LYS A 101 1.38 -21.43 2.39
CA LYS A 101 0.00 -21.84 2.05
C LYS A 101 -0.33 -21.63 0.57
N GLY A 102 0.48 -20.88 -0.18
CA GLY A 102 0.23 -20.53 -1.58
C GLY A 102 -1.01 -19.64 -1.76
N ILE A 103 -1.30 -18.75 -0.81
CA ILE A 103 -2.46 -17.85 -0.84
C ILE A 103 -2.04 -16.39 -0.74
N LYS A 104 -2.90 -15.49 -1.24
CA LYS A 104 -2.76 -14.05 -1.03
C LYS A 104 -3.83 -13.58 -0.04
N TYR A 105 -3.41 -12.73 0.90
CA TYR A 105 -4.28 -12.04 1.84
C TYR A 105 -4.61 -10.63 1.30
N PRO A 106 -5.79 -10.43 0.70
CA PRO A 106 -6.24 -9.10 0.31
C PRO A 106 -6.82 -8.38 1.54
N ILE A 107 -6.05 -7.45 2.06
CA ILE A 107 -6.45 -6.61 3.19
C ILE A 107 -7.15 -5.38 2.64
N ALA A 108 -8.39 -5.13 3.05
CA ALA A 108 -9.21 -4.02 2.57
C ALA A 108 -9.91 -3.33 3.75
N ASP A 109 -9.38 -2.18 4.18
CA ASP A 109 -9.94 -1.41 5.27
C ASP A 109 -9.48 0.05 5.18
N PHE A 110 -10.39 1.00 5.45
CA PHE A 110 -10.05 2.43 5.44
C PHE A 110 -9.00 2.82 6.48
N GLU A 111 -8.87 2.03 7.54
CA GLU A 111 -7.87 2.26 8.59
C GLU A 111 -6.44 2.25 8.06
N ILE A 112 -6.15 1.46 7.01
CA ILE A 112 -4.80 1.39 6.42
C ILE A 112 -4.54 2.44 5.32
N THR A 113 -5.47 3.36 5.09
CA THR A 113 -5.21 4.51 4.20
C THR A 113 -4.12 5.38 4.84
N PRO A 114 -3.04 5.74 4.12
CA PRO A 114 -2.00 6.61 4.65
C PRO A 114 -2.52 7.97 5.12
N ASP A 115 -1.93 8.51 6.19
CA ASP A 115 -2.25 9.86 6.69
C ASP A 115 -1.65 10.93 5.76
N VAL A 116 -0.50 10.61 5.17
CA VAL A 116 0.22 11.48 4.23
C VAL A 116 0.64 10.66 3.02
N ALA A 117 0.33 11.17 1.84
CA ALA A 117 0.85 10.64 0.58
C ALA A 117 1.77 11.69 -0.07
N ILE A 118 3.00 11.30 -0.38
CA ILE A 118 3.94 12.11 -1.15
C ILE A 118 4.06 11.50 -2.55
N VAL A 119 3.63 12.26 -3.54
CA VAL A 119 3.71 11.88 -4.96
C VAL A 119 4.65 12.85 -5.65
N ASP A 120 5.88 12.41 -5.84
CA ASP A 120 6.93 13.17 -6.51
C ASP A 120 7.28 12.45 -7.82
N PRO A 121 7.01 13.07 -8.99
CA PRO A 121 7.28 12.44 -10.27
C PRO A 121 8.76 12.15 -10.51
N ASP A 122 9.67 12.91 -9.89
CA ASP A 122 11.12 12.70 -10.02
C ASP A 122 11.54 11.32 -9.49
N LEU A 123 10.82 10.78 -8.48
CA LEU A 123 11.07 9.44 -7.95
C LEU A 123 10.70 8.32 -8.94
N ALA A 124 9.82 8.60 -9.89
CA ALA A 124 9.40 7.66 -10.93
C ALA A 124 10.16 7.85 -12.26
N GLU A 125 10.96 8.91 -12.41
CA GLU A 125 11.63 9.24 -13.68
C GLU A 125 12.56 8.11 -14.17
N THR A 126 13.21 7.41 -13.24
CA THR A 126 14.17 6.34 -13.56
C THR A 126 13.53 4.95 -13.68
N MET A 127 12.21 4.85 -13.69
CA MET A 127 11.53 3.57 -13.86
C MET A 127 11.92 2.89 -15.18
N PRO A 128 12.28 1.58 -15.15
CA PRO A 128 12.51 0.83 -16.38
C PRO A 128 11.25 0.82 -17.28
N GLN A 129 11.43 0.94 -18.60
CA GLN A 129 10.32 0.98 -19.56
C GLN A 129 9.31 -0.17 -19.38
N LYS A 130 9.81 -1.38 -19.10
CA LYS A 130 8.95 -2.54 -18.86
C LYS A 130 8.07 -2.36 -17.64
N LEU A 131 8.63 -1.82 -16.56
CA LEU A 131 7.87 -1.53 -15.32
C LEU A 131 6.84 -0.43 -15.58
N THR A 132 7.25 0.65 -16.26
CA THR A 132 6.33 1.75 -16.63
C THR A 132 5.13 1.24 -17.44
N ALA A 133 5.38 0.33 -18.41
CA ALA A 133 4.31 -0.26 -19.20
C ALA A 133 3.37 -1.14 -18.34
N HIS A 134 3.91 -1.96 -17.44
CA HIS A 134 3.09 -2.81 -16.56
C HIS A 134 2.26 -1.98 -15.59
N THR A 135 2.86 -1.00 -14.90
CA THR A 135 2.14 -0.16 -13.95
C THR A 135 1.13 0.77 -14.63
N GLY A 136 1.42 1.23 -15.86
CA GLY A 136 0.46 1.98 -16.66
C GLY A 136 -0.75 1.15 -17.07
N MET A 137 -0.54 -0.13 -17.43
CA MET A 137 -1.65 -1.07 -17.71
C MET A 137 -2.44 -1.40 -16.43
N ASP A 138 -1.79 -1.49 -15.28
CA ASP A 138 -2.42 -1.66 -13.99
C ASP A 138 -3.35 -0.48 -13.67
N ALA A 139 -2.85 0.75 -13.82
CA ALA A 139 -3.67 1.95 -13.66
C ALA A 139 -4.88 1.97 -14.60
N LEU A 140 -4.70 1.59 -15.88
CA LEU A 140 -5.80 1.50 -16.83
C LEU A 140 -6.83 0.43 -16.42
N THR A 141 -6.37 -0.71 -15.92
CA THR A 141 -7.25 -1.78 -15.43
C THR A 141 -8.07 -1.31 -14.24
N HIS A 142 -7.43 -0.68 -13.25
CA HIS A 142 -8.13 -0.08 -12.10
C HIS A 142 -9.18 0.94 -12.54
N ALA A 143 -8.87 1.74 -13.56
CA ALA A 143 -9.78 2.70 -14.14
C ALA A 143 -11.04 2.03 -14.71
N ILE A 144 -10.85 0.98 -15.51
CA ILE A 144 -11.93 0.22 -16.13
C ILE A 144 -12.76 -0.49 -15.05
N GLU A 145 -12.11 -1.14 -14.09
CA GLU A 145 -12.79 -1.84 -12.98
C GLU A 145 -13.62 -0.88 -12.14
N ALA A 146 -13.08 0.30 -11.80
CA ALA A 146 -13.81 1.32 -11.09
C ALA A 146 -15.05 1.79 -11.86
N TYR A 147 -14.96 1.94 -13.18
CA TYR A 147 -16.07 2.36 -14.02
C TYR A 147 -17.18 1.32 -14.10
N VAL A 148 -16.83 0.03 -14.22
CA VAL A 148 -17.82 -1.07 -14.33
C VAL A 148 -18.29 -1.60 -12.96
N SER A 149 -17.70 -1.14 -11.87
CA SER A 149 -18.05 -1.56 -10.51
C SER A 149 -19.49 -1.19 -10.15
N THR A 150 -20.16 -2.06 -9.43
CA THR A 150 -21.48 -1.76 -8.84
C THR A 150 -21.40 -0.70 -7.72
N ALA A 151 -20.20 -0.45 -7.20
CA ALA A 151 -19.91 0.60 -6.20
C ALA A 151 -19.41 1.89 -6.84
N ASN A 152 -19.57 2.08 -8.16
CA ASN A 152 -19.11 3.29 -8.83
C ASN A 152 -19.81 4.52 -8.26
N CYS A 153 -19.11 5.65 -8.26
CA CYS A 153 -19.63 6.93 -7.79
C CYS A 153 -18.97 8.08 -8.58
N ALA A 154 -19.36 9.32 -8.30
CA ALA A 154 -18.79 10.48 -8.98
C ALA A 154 -17.26 10.56 -8.91
N TYR A 155 -16.63 10.04 -7.85
CA TYR A 155 -15.17 10.00 -7.70
C TYR A 155 -14.50 8.95 -8.61
N THR A 156 -15.18 7.87 -8.96
CA THR A 156 -14.65 6.89 -9.93
C THR A 156 -14.57 7.47 -11.33
N CYS A 157 -15.35 8.51 -11.61
CA CYS A 157 -15.29 9.28 -12.85
C CYS A 157 -14.11 10.27 -12.92
N LEU A 158 -13.34 10.47 -11.83
CA LEU A 158 -12.13 11.30 -11.83
C LEU A 158 -11.04 10.75 -12.75
N LEU A 159 -11.11 9.49 -13.13
CA LEU A 159 -10.30 8.95 -14.22
C LEU A 159 -10.61 9.61 -15.57
N TYR A 160 -11.76 10.19 -15.71
CA TYR A 160 -12.14 11.05 -16.85
C TYR A 160 -11.38 12.39 -16.86
N THR A 161 -10.93 12.85 -15.71
CA THR A 161 -10.18 14.10 -15.53
C THR A 161 -8.68 13.90 -15.44
N SER A 162 -8.20 12.64 -15.51
CA SER A 162 -6.79 12.38 -15.76
C SER A 162 -6.42 13.03 -17.10
N PRO A 163 -5.42 13.94 -17.15
CA PRO A 163 -5.05 14.61 -18.39
C PRO A 163 -4.73 13.57 -19.45
N SER A 164 -5.58 13.50 -20.46
CA SER A 164 -5.35 12.66 -21.61
C SER A 164 -4.19 13.28 -22.42
N PRO A 165 -3.40 12.48 -23.15
CA PRO A 165 -2.42 13.00 -24.11
C PRO A 165 -3.01 13.96 -25.14
N ARG A 166 -4.35 14.12 -25.19
CA ARG A 166 -5.04 15.07 -26.06
C ARG A 166 -5.14 16.45 -25.44
N ASP A 167 -4.89 16.59 -24.13
CA ASP A 167 -5.01 17.83 -23.38
C ASP A 167 -3.64 18.48 -23.12
N ALA A 168 -2.56 17.90 -23.66
CA ALA A 168 -1.18 18.37 -23.58
C ALA A 168 -0.74 19.11 -24.86
#